data_e82c4d76b52da9db0e2d801477f6cd14
#
_entry.id   e82c4d76b52da9db0e2d801477f6cd14
#
_cell.length_a   1.000
_cell.length_b   1.000
_cell.length_c   1.000
_cell.angle_alpha   90.00
_cell.angle_beta   90.00
_cell.angle_gamma   90.00
#
_symmetry.space_group_name_H-M   'P 1'
#
loop_
_entity.id
_entity.type
_entity.pdbx_description
1 polymer ?
#
loop_
_entity_poly.entity_id
_entity_poly.type
_entity_poly.pdbx_seq_one_letter_code
_entity_poly.pdbx_strand_id
1 'polypeptide(L)'
;FDADNRLDRHYVEEMNKAFQSGFRILTSYRNSVNLADNWVSSGSALWFIRESRFLNNSRMILGSSCHVGGTGFMFSREVMRRNRGWKFHLLTEDLEFTMDSILHGDRIGYCGTAMLYDEQPVTFQQSWRQRLRWSKGFLQVFRYYGMALIKRAVRERDFSSVDFTLLLCPFTVLGVIRIVLGLLFVAFGFVTWQSQLSAIAGWAFDIVLAVVTMMALAALTIVAERDHIGATNKELFAYVLSFPIYILSYMPISFQ
;
A
#
# COMPACT_ATOMS: atom_id res chain seq x y z
N PHE A 1 4.16 4.97 17.47
CA PHE A 1 4.25 6.19 16.66
C PHE A 1 5.71 6.51 16.39
N ASP A 2 5.98 7.04 15.20
CA ASP A 2 7.28 7.57 14.86
C ASP A 2 7.46 8.98 15.46
N ALA A 3 8.71 9.42 15.63
CA ALA A 3 9.01 10.66 16.33
C ALA A 3 8.55 11.94 15.57
N ASP A 4 8.33 11.82 14.26
CA ASP A 4 7.87 12.88 13.36
C ASP A 4 6.34 12.93 13.20
N ASN A 5 5.62 12.02 13.85
CA ASN A 5 4.17 11.97 13.75
C ASN A 5 3.49 13.06 14.58
N ARG A 6 2.48 13.70 13.98
CA ARG A 6 1.55 14.59 14.66
C ARG A 6 0.19 13.91 14.77
N LEU A 7 -0.37 13.91 15.96
CA LEU A 7 -1.66 13.30 16.24
C LEU A 7 -2.75 14.35 16.33
N ASP A 8 -3.95 14.02 15.83
CA ASP A 8 -5.14 14.78 16.19
C ASP A 8 -5.34 14.74 17.71
N ARG A 9 -5.86 15.82 18.28
CA ARG A 9 -6.07 15.93 19.74
C ARG A 9 -6.97 14.85 20.30
N HIS A 10 -7.88 14.29 19.50
CA HIS A 10 -8.81 13.24 19.90
C HIS A 10 -8.33 11.83 19.49
N TYR A 11 -7.14 11.72 18.92
CA TYR A 11 -6.62 10.47 18.37
C TYR A 11 -6.73 9.28 19.35
N VAL A 12 -6.23 9.44 20.57
CA VAL A 12 -6.22 8.36 21.58
C VAL A 12 -7.64 8.02 22.01
N GLU A 13 -8.50 9.02 22.13
CA GLU A 13 -9.93 8.83 22.48
C GLU A 13 -10.64 8.00 21.41
N GLU A 14 -10.50 8.34 20.14
CA GLU A 14 -11.11 7.62 19.02
C GLU A 14 -10.57 6.20 18.90
N MET A 15 -9.26 6.01 19.02
CA MET A 15 -8.65 4.68 19.02
C MET A 15 -9.16 3.83 20.20
N ASN A 16 -9.33 4.43 21.38
CA ASN A 16 -9.87 3.71 22.54
C ASN A 16 -11.34 3.33 22.34
N LYS A 17 -12.18 4.21 21.79
CA LYS A 17 -13.57 3.90 21.43
C LYS A 17 -13.63 2.71 20.46
N ALA A 18 -12.80 2.73 19.41
CA ALA A 18 -12.73 1.63 18.44
C ALA A 18 -12.20 0.33 19.08
N PHE A 19 -11.26 0.43 20.02
CA PHE A 19 -10.74 -0.73 20.74
C PHE A 19 -11.81 -1.39 21.63
N GLN A 20 -12.65 -0.60 22.28
CA GLN A 20 -13.76 -1.09 23.11
C GLN A 20 -14.83 -1.83 22.28
N SER A 21 -14.89 -1.65 20.96
CA SER A 21 -15.79 -2.43 20.08
C SER A 21 -15.32 -3.86 19.81
N GLY A 22 -14.23 -4.31 20.47
CA GLY A 22 -13.81 -5.72 20.51
C GLY A 22 -12.62 -6.08 19.63
N PHE A 23 -11.98 -5.11 18.99
CA PHE A 23 -10.75 -5.36 18.24
C PHE A 23 -9.54 -5.48 19.16
N ARG A 24 -8.67 -6.47 18.90
CA ARG A 24 -7.39 -6.62 19.61
C ARG A 24 -6.26 -5.83 18.98
N ILE A 25 -6.41 -5.50 17.70
CA ILE A 25 -5.44 -4.74 16.90
C ILE A 25 -6.23 -3.74 16.07
N LEU A 26 -5.76 -2.50 16.03
CA LEU A 26 -6.35 -1.40 15.26
C LEU A 26 -5.27 -0.63 14.53
N THR A 27 -5.55 -0.23 13.31
CA THR A 27 -4.81 0.80 12.58
C THR A 27 -5.67 2.04 12.41
N SER A 28 -5.07 3.17 12.08
CA SER A 28 -5.72 4.47 12.03
C SER A 28 -5.64 5.13 10.66
N TYR A 29 -6.28 6.28 10.49
CA TYR A 29 -6.18 7.09 9.29
C TYR A 29 -4.81 7.80 9.24
N ARG A 30 -4.07 7.59 8.17
CA ARG A 30 -2.77 8.21 7.93
C ARG A 30 -2.87 9.30 6.88
N ASN A 31 -2.59 10.54 7.28
CA ASN A 31 -2.49 11.73 6.46
C ASN A 31 -1.02 12.20 6.41
N SER A 32 -0.76 13.36 5.86
CA SER A 32 0.58 13.95 5.76
C SER A 32 0.58 15.42 6.16
N VAL A 33 1.65 15.86 6.84
CA VAL A 33 1.85 17.30 7.19
C VAL A 33 2.35 18.11 6.01
N ASN A 34 3.01 17.51 5.04
CA ASN A 34 3.74 18.16 3.95
C ASN A 34 3.34 17.69 2.55
N LEU A 35 2.08 17.28 2.37
CA LEU A 35 1.55 16.85 1.06
C LEU A 35 1.80 17.90 -0.01
N ALA A 36 1.64 19.19 0.31
CA ALA A 36 1.70 20.28 -0.64
C ALA A 36 3.13 20.76 -0.98
N ASP A 37 4.18 20.18 -0.40
CA ASP A 37 5.55 20.65 -0.62
C ASP A 37 6.05 20.44 -2.06
N ASN A 38 5.79 19.25 -2.63
CA ASN A 38 6.17 18.96 -4.01
C ASN A 38 5.51 17.64 -4.51
N TRP A 39 5.83 17.26 -5.77
CA TRP A 39 5.25 16.08 -6.40
C TRP A 39 5.67 14.73 -5.76
N VAL A 40 6.81 14.66 -5.07
CA VAL A 40 7.28 13.46 -4.38
C VAL A 40 6.51 13.26 -3.09
N SER A 41 6.41 14.31 -2.27
CA SER A 41 5.64 14.27 -1.02
C SER A 41 4.16 14.06 -1.29
N SER A 42 3.59 14.73 -2.31
CA SER A 42 2.19 14.53 -2.69
C SER A 42 1.93 13.11 -3.21
N GLY A 43 2.84 12.54 -4.01
CA GLY A 43 2.72 11.17 -4.49
C GLY A 43 2.70 10.15 -3.35
N SER A 44 3.58 10.32 -2.36
CA SER A 44 3.64 9.49 -1.16
C SER A 44 2.39 9.67 -0.28
N ALA A 45 2.00 10.92 -0.02
CA ALA A 45 0.83 11.24 0.80
C ALA A 45 -0.47 10.68 0.18
N LEU A 46 -0.69 10.89 -1.11
CA LEU A 46 -1.87 10.35 -1.83
C LEU A 46 -1.91 8.81 -1.80
N TRP A 47 -0.74 8.15 -1.81
CA TRP A 47 -0.67 6.71 -1.64
C TRP A 47 -1.23 6.27 -0.28
N PHE A 48 -0.81 6.89 0.84
CA PHE A 48 -1.26 6.54 2.19
C PHE A 48 -2.71 6.96 2.47
N ILE A 49 -3.12 8.13 1.99
CA ILE A 49 -4.52 8.59 2.08
C ILE A 49 -5.44 7.61 1.35
N ARG A 50 -5.06 7.19 0.12
CA ARG A 50 -5.79 6.18 -0.65
C ARG A 50 -5.85 4.85 0.10
N GLU A 51 -4.75 4.41 0.71
CA GLU A 51 -4.71 3.19 1.51
C GLU A 51 -5.68 3.26 2.68
N SER A 52 -5.66 4.35 3.42
CA SER A 52 -6.56 4.58 4.55
C SER A 52 -8.02 4.62 4.10
N ARG A 53 -8.36 5.47 3.12
CA ARG A 53 -9.72 5.73 2.69
C ARG A 53 -10.35 4.58 1.93
N PHE A 54 -9.63 3.98 0.98
CA PHE A 54 -10.22 3.00 0.06
C PHE A 54 -9.83 1.57 0.37
N LEU A 55 -8.62 1.29 0.90
CA LEU A 55 -8.23 -0.08 1.18
C LEU A 55 -8.61 -0.49 2.60
N ASN A 56 -8.10 0.18 3.64
CA ASN A 56 -8.38 -0.22 5.01
C ASN A 56 -9.85 -0.01 5.39
N ASN A 57 -10.47 1.09 4.94
CA ASN A 57 -11.89 1.31 5.17
C ASN A 57 -12.76 0.24 4.49
N SER A 58 -12.46 -0.13 3.24
CA SER A 58 -13.19 -1.21 2.55
C SER A 58 -12.98 -2.57 3.21
N ARG A 59 -11.76 -2.88 3.66
CA ARG A 59 -11.48 -4.10 4.44
C ARG A 59 -12.30 -4.14 5.72
N MET A 60 -12.39 -3.02 6.43
CA MET A 60 -13.20 -2.91 7.64
C MET A 60 -14.67 -3.19 7.38
N ILE A 61 -15.25 -2.60 6.31
CA ILE A 61 -16.64 -2.78 5.91
C ILE A 61 -16.91 -4.23 5.49
N LEU A 62 -16.01 -4.84 4.71
CA LEU A 62 -16.13 -6.22 4.21
C LEU A 62 -15.83 -7.28 5.28
N GLY A 63 -15.46 -6.87 6.49
CA GLY A 63 -15.13 -7.82 7.55
C GLY A 63 -13.75 -8.48 7.40
N SER A 64 -12.91 -8.00 6.47
CA SER A 64 -11.53 -8.44 6.32
C SER A 64 -10.60 -7.77 7.32
N SER A 65 -9.38 -8.28 7.44
CA SER A 65 -8.33 -7.66 8.25
C SER A 65 -7.74 -6.45 7.54
N CYS A 66 -7.40 -5.39 8.28
CA CYS A 66 -6.76 -4.20 7.74
C CYS A 66 -5.23 -4.33 7.75
N HIS A 67 -4.55 -3.47 6.99
CA HIS A 67 -3.10 -3.38 6.93
C HIS A 67 -2.58 -2.40 7.97
N VAL A 68 -1.56 -2.80 8.74
CA VAL A 68 -0.80 -1.90 9.60
C VAL A 68 0.32 -1.27 8.77
N GLY A 69 0.33 0.04 8.63
CA GLY A 69 1.22 0.77 7.73
C GLY A 69 2.39 1.49 8.44
N GLY A 70 3.13 0.81 9.32
CA GLY A 70 4.34 1.32 9.98
C GLY A 70 4.08 2.16 11.23
N THR A 71 3.07 2.99 11.24
CA THR A 71 2.75 3.88 12.36
C THR A 71 1.25 3.96 12.62
N GLY A 72 0.84 4.61 13.70
CA GLY A 72 -0.58 4.84 13.99
C GLY A 72 -1.39 3.58 14.24
N PHE A 73 -0.85 2.60 14.94
CA PHE A 73 -1.56 1.39 15.29
C PHE A 73 -1.53 1.10 16.79
N MET A 74 -2.49 0.35 17.25
CA MET A 74 -2.66 -0.08 18.64
C MET A 74 -2.92 -1.59 18.67
N PHE A 75 -2.40 -2.26 19.70
CA PHE A 75 -2.66 -3.67 19.94
C PHE A 75 -2.80 -3.96 21.44
N SER A 76 -3.54 -5.03 21.75
CA SER A 76 -3.79 -5.43 23.12
C SER A 76 -2.56 -6.06 23.79
N ARG A 77 -2.55 -5.99 25.13
CA ARG A 77 -1.55 -6.68 25.94
C ARG A 77 -1.50 -8.21 25.65
N GLU A 78 -2.63 -8.81 25.29
CA GLU A 78 -2.74 -10.22 24.96
C GLU A 78 -1.94 -10.59 23.72
N VAL A 79 -2.00 -9.75 22.66
CA VAL A 79 -1.21 -9.92 21.44
C VAL A 79 0.28 -9.86 21.77
N MET A 80 0.70 -8.91 22.60
CA MET A 80 2.09 -8.78 23.03
C MET A 80 2.54 -10.01 23.86
N ARG A 81 1.71 -10.49 24.79
CA ARG A 81 2.02 -11.67 25.61
C ARG A 81 2.12 -12.94 24.76
N ARG A 82 1.19 -13.15 23.81
CA ARG A 82 1.24 -14.28 22.87
C ARG A 82 2.55 -14.29 22.10
N ASN A 83 2.99 -13.16 21.65
CA ASN A 83 4.22 -13.01 20.88
C ASN A 83 5.49 -13.01 21.75
N ARG A 84 5.39 -13.04 23.08
CA ARG A 84 6.50 -12.93 24.04
C ARG A 84 7.32 -11.64 23.86
N GLY A 85 6.66 -10.54 23.50
CA GLY A 85 7.26 -9.26 23.15
C GLY A 85 7.14 -8.94 21.67
N TRP A 86 7.85 -7.89 21.23
CA TRP A 86 7.94 -7.53 19.81
C TRP A 86 8.98 -8.41 19.13
N LYS A 87 8.54 -9.37 18.34
CA LYS A 87 9.42 -10.36 17.66
C LYS A 87 9.66 -10.06 16.17
N PHE A 88 9.06 -9.00 15.64
CA PHE A 88 9.07 -8.65 14.23
C PHE A 88 10.27 -7.76 13.91
N HIS A 89 11.09 -8.16 12.93
CA HIS A 89 12.38 -7.53 12.62
C HIS A 89 12.75 -7.59 11.13
N LEU A 90 11.82 -7.98 10.25
CA LEU A 90 12.02 -7.86 8.83
C LEU A 90 12.07 -6.37 8.41
N LEU A 91 12.48 -6.08 7.19
CA LEU A 91 12.58 -4.70 6.68
C LEU A 91 11.25 -3.94 6.70
N THR A 92 10.14 -4.66 6.76
CA THR A 92 8.76 -4.15 6.92
C THR A 92 8.12 -4.95 8.06
N GLU A 93 8.52 -4.63 9.29
CA GLU A 93 8.07 -5.29 10.51
C GLU A 93 6.57 -5.15 10.77
N ASP A 94 5.99 -4.05 10.29
CA ASP A 94 4.57 -3.74 10.31
C ASP A 94 3.76 -4.71 9.43
N LEU A 95 4.26 -4.97 8.23
CA LEU A 95 3.68 -5.93 7.32
C LEU A 95 3.87 -7.37 7.86
N GLU A 96 5.03 -7.66 8.42
CA GLU A 96 5.30 -8.93 9.11
C GLU A 96 4.30 -9.15 10.26
N PHE A 97 4.10 -8.14 11.11
CA PHE A 97 3.11 -8.16 12.18
C PHE A 97 1.69 -8.37 11.66
N THR A 98 1.34 -7.73 10.56
CA THR A 98 0.03 -7.90 9.91
C THR A 98 -0.18 -9.35 9.48
N MET A 99 0.79 -9.96 8.80
CA MET A 99 0.69 -11.36 8.33
C MET A 99 0.62 -12.36 9.49
N ASP A 100 1.48 -12.18 10.48
CA ASP A 100 1.48 -13.02 11.68
C ASP A 100 0.13 -12.95 12.41
N SER A 101 -0.45 -11.76 12.54
CA SER A 101 -1.75 -11.55 13.19
C SER A 101 -2.87 -12.25 12.43
N ILE A 102 -2.91 -12.12 11.11
CA ILE A 102 -3.90 -12.80 10.26
C ILE A 102 -3.78 -14.33 10.41
N LEU A 103 -2.56 -14.87 10.36
CA LEU A 103 -2.32 -16.30 10.52
C LEU A 103 -2.73 -16.83 11.90
N HIS A 104 -2.72 -16.01 12.93
CA HIS A 104 -3.24 -16.34 14.26
C HIS A 104 -4.76 -16.15 14.40
N GLY A 105 -5.44 -15.72 13.34
CA GLY A 105 -6.88 -15.47 13.34
C GLY A 105 -7.31 -14.16 13.98
N ASP A 106 -6.37 -13.23 14.23
CA ASP A 106 -6.72 -11.89 14.66
C ASP A 106 -7.25 -11.07 13.49
N ARG A 107 -8.32 -10.36 13.71
CA ARG A 107 -8.82 -9.35 12.79
C ARG A 107 -8.28 -7.99 13.20
N ILE A 108 -7.55 -7.35 12.30
CA ILE A 108 -7.08 -5.98 12.46
C ILE A 108 -8.19 -5.04 12.02
N GLY A 109 -8.66 -4.19 12.92
CA GLY A 109 -9.68 -3.18 12.63
C GLY A 109 -9.07 -1.88 12.13
N TYR A 110 -9.92 -0.98 11.65
CA TYR A 110 -9.54 0.34 11.18
C TYR A 110 -10.38 1.43 11.85
N CYS A 111 -9.72 2.45 12.39
CA CYS A 111 -10.34 3.62 12.98
C CYS A 111 -10.12 4.85 12.09
N GLY A 112 -11.11 5.16 11.23
CA GLY A 112 -11.01 6.28 10.29
C GLY A 112 -11.11 7.67 10.92
N THR A 113 -11.63 7.77 12.16
CA THR A 113 -11.75 9.04 12.92
C THR A 113 -10.49 9.37 13.70
N ALA A 114 -9.60 8.40 13.93
CA ALA A 114 -8.32 8.62 14.56
C ALA A 114 -7.29 9.02 13.51
N MET A 115 -7.03 10.32 13.37
CA MET A 115 -6.14 10.85 12.34
C MET A 115 -4.74 11.10 12.89
N LEU A 116 -3.75 10.62 12.15
CA LEU A 116 -2.36 10.99 12.34
C LEU A 116 -1.82 11.63 11.06
N TYR A 117 -0.82 12.46 11.23
CA TYR A 117 -0.12 13.16 10.16
C TYR A 117 1.35 12.85 10.27
N ASP A 118 1.93 12.28 9.23
CA ASP A 118 3.37 12.00 9.15
C ASP A 118 4.06 12.87 8.09
N GLU A 119 5.37 12.91 8.14
CA GLU A 119 6.19 13.64 7.18
C GLU A 119 6.60 12.73 6.03
N GLN A 120 6.33 13.18 4.79
CA GLN A 120 6.69 12.44 3.59
C GLN A 120 8.05 12.90 3.04
N PRO A 121 8.79 12.02 2.34
CA PRO A 121 10.04 12.40 1.69
C PRO A 121 9.82 13.56 0.71
N VAL A 122 10.65 14.58 0.80
CA VAL A 122 10.60 15.74 -0.12
C VAL A 122 11.56 15.61 -1.30
N THR A 123 12.51 14.67 -1.25
CA THR A 123 13.41 14.39 -2.38
C THR A 123 13.15 13.02 -2.98
N PHE A 124 13.31 12.93 -4.30
CA PHE A 124 13.14 11.64 -5.00
C PHE A 124 14.12 10.57 -4.49
N GLN A 125 15.35 10.98 -4.11
CA GLN A 125 16.33 10.05 -3.58
C GLN A 125 15.94 9.47 -2.22
N GLN A 126 15.36 10.28 -1.31
CA GLN A 126 14.84 9.79 -0.03
C GLN A 126 13.69 8.81 -0.27
N SER A 127 12.74 9.20 -1.12
CA SER A 127 11.60 8.36 -1.50
C SER A 127 12.07 7.05 -2.15
N TRP A 128 13.10 7.11 -3.03
CA TRP A 128 13.68 5.91 -3.65
C TRP A 128 14.23 4.93 -2.63
N ARG A 129 15.07 5.41 -1.69
CA ARG A 129 15.65 4.57 -0.63
C ARG A 129 14.58 3.94 0.26
N GLN A 130 13.56 4.71 0.63
CA GLN A 130 12.44 4.23 1.45
C GLN A 130 11.66 3.12 0.72
N ARG A 131 11.27 3.37 -0.52
CA ARG A 131 10.52 2.41 -1.34
C ARG A 131 11.32 1.16 -1.71
N LEU A 132 12.64 1.29 -1.89
CA LEU A 132 13.53 0.15 -2.07
C LEU A 132 13.52 -0.76 -0.83
N ARG A 133 13.58 -0.17 0.37
CA ARG A 133 13.43 -0.91 1.62
C ARG A 133 12.09 -1.65 1.69
N TRP A 134 11.01 -0.97 1.31
CA TRP A 134 9.68 -1.59 1.27
C TRP A 134 9.59 -2.72 0.25
N SER A 135 10.07 -2.53 -0.96
CA SER A 135 10.07 -3.60 -1.97
C SER A 135 10.82 -4.86 -1.50
N LYS A 136 12.00 -4.68 -0.90
CA LYS A 136 12.75 -5.80 -0.29
C LYS A 136 11.99 -6.44 0.87
N GLY A 137 11.38 -5.63 1.73
CA GLY A 137 10.55 -6.09 2.83
C GLY A 137 9.35 -6.92 2.38
N PHE A 138 8.62 -6.46 1.36
CA PHE A 138 7.51 -7.22 0.78
C PHE A 138 7.94 -8.59 0.27
N LEU A 139 9.07 -8.69 -0.42
CA LEU A 139 9.61 -9.97 -0.90
C LEU A 139 10.03 -10.88 0.27
N GLN A 140 10.64 -10.31 1.32
CA GLN A 140 10.98 -11.07 2.52
C GLN A 140 9.71 -11.63 3.19
N VAL A 141 8.71 -10.79 3.43
CA VAL A 141 7.45 -11.22 4.05
C VAL A 141 6.75 -12.26 3.18
N PHE A 142 6.70 -12.07 1.85
CA PHE A 142 6.15 -13.08 0.95
C PHE A 142 6.87 -14.43 1.06
N ARG A 143 8.20 -14.41 1.13
CA ARG A 143 9.01 -15.63 1.29
C ARG A 143 8.70 -16.39 2.58
N TYR A 144 8.52 -15.67 3.70
CA TYR A 144 8.31 -16.30 5.01
C TYR A 144 6.85 -16.65 5.27
N TYR A 145 5.92 -15.81 4.83
CA TYR A 145 4.49 -15.93 5.19
C TYR A 145 3.59 -16.33 4.02
N GLY A 146 4.01 -16.12 2.76
CA GLY A 146 3.16 -16.29 1.59
C GLY A 146 2.55 -17.69 1.46
N MET A 147 3.34 -18.76 1.65
CA MET A 147 2.83 -20.13 1.56
C MET A 147 1.85 -20.46 2.71
N ALA A 148 2.06 -19.91 3.91
CA ALA A 148 1.14 -20.10 5.03
C ALA A 148 -0.20 -19.40 4.77
N LEU A 149 -0.17 -18.18 4.21
CA LEU A 149 -1.37 -17.43 3.81
C LEU A 149 -2.15 -18.17 2.72
N ILE A 150 -1.47 -18.67 1.67
CA ILE A 150 -2.12 -19.46 0.61
C ILE A 150 -2.79 -20.70 1.18
N LYS A 151 -2.10 -21.44 2.05
CA LYS A 151 -2.67 -22.63 2.70
C LYS A 151 -3.90 -22.29 3.52
N ARG A 152 -3.86 -21.20 4.30
CA ARG A 152 -4.99 -20.75 5.10
C ARG A 152 -6.15 -20.29 4.22
N ALA A 153 -5.88 -19.49 3.16
CA ALA A 153 -6.86 -19.04 2.20
C ALA A 153 -7.67 -20.20 1.60
N VAL A 154 -6.99 -21.30 1.22
CA VAL A 154 -7.62 -22.46 0.62
C VAL A 154 -8.35 -23.33 1.66
N ARG A 155 -7.73 -23.58 2.82
CA ARG A 155 -8.30 -24.52 3.82
C ARG A 155 -9.44 -23.91 4.61
N GLU A 156 -9.28 -22.66 5.03
CA GLU A 156 -10.24 -21.98 5.90
C GLU A 156 -11.18 -21.04 5.14
N ARG A 157 -10.95 -20.86 3.81
CA ARG A 157 -11.68 -19.91 2.95
C ARG A 157 -11.61 -18.48 3.52
N ASP A 158 -10.46 -18.16 4.14
CA ASP A 158 -10.24 -16.88 4.79
C ASP A 158 -9.95 -15.79 3.76
N PHE A 159 -10.88 -14.86 3.61
CA PHE A 159 -10.78 -13.77 2.64
C PHE A 159 -9.59 -12.84 2.95
N SER A 160 -9.26 -12.62 4.24
CA SER A 160 -8.09 -11.82 4.62
C SER A 160 -6.80 -12.44 4.07
N SER A 161 -6.65 -13.76 4.19
CA SER A 161 -5.48 -14.47 3.66
C SER A 161 -5.40 -14.40 2.13
N VAL A 162 -6.54 -14.41 1.41
CA VAL A 162 -6.57 -14.19 -0.05
C VAL A 162 -6.09 -12.79 -0.40
N ASP A 163 -6.70 -11.75 0.21
CA ASP A 163 -6.38 -10.33 -0.03
C ASP A 163 -4.89 -10.06 0.21
N PHE A 164 -4.35 -10.50 1.35
CA PHE A 164 -2.95 -10.28 1.68
C PHE A 164 -1.97 -11.17 0.89
N THR A 165 -2.38 -12.34 0.43
CA THR A 165 -1.60 -13.10 -0.55
C THR A 165 -1.46 -12.32 -1.86
N LEU A 166 -2.56 -11.73 -2.35
CA LEU A 166 -2.53 -10.88 -3.55
C LEU A 166 -1.71 -9.61 -3.32
N LEU A 167 -1.84 -8.96 -2.16
CA LEU A 167 -1.03 -7.79 -1.81
C LEU A 167 0.47 -8.07 -1.84
N LEU A 168 0.89 -9.23 -1.31
CA LEU A 168 2.29 -9.63 -1.24
C LEU A 168 2.83 -10.19 -2.57
N CYS A 169 1.95 -10.61 -3.49
CA CYS A 169 2.36 -11.21 -4.75
C CYS A 169 3.20 -10.22 -5.57
N PRO A 170 4.39 -10.62 -6.05
CA PRO A 170 5.29 -9.74 -6.77
C PRO A 170 4.82 -9.46 -8.21
N PHE A 171 3.61 -8.92 -8.38
CA PHE A 171 3.02 -8.64 -9.69
C PHE A 171 3.85 -7.68 -10.54
N THR A 172 4.58 -6.73 -9.92
CA THR A 172 5.51 -5.85 -10.64
C THR A 172 6.62 -6.63 -11.31
N VAL A 173 7.21 -7.61 -10.61
CA VAL A 173 8.24 -8.50 -11.15
C VAL A 173 7.68 -9.34 -12.29
N LEU A 174 6.50 -9.95 -12.09
CA LEU A 174 5.82 -10.73 -13.11
C LEU A 174 5.46 -9.89 -14.34
N GLY A 175 5.03 -8.65 -14.14
CA GLY A 175 4.73 -7.70 -15.21
C GLY A 175 5.95 -7.40 -16.08
N VAL A 176 7.11 -7.16 -15.48
CA VAL A 176 8.35 -6.93 -16.24
C VAL A 176 8.84 -8.20 -16.94
N ILE A 177 8.77 -9.36 -16.31
CA ILE A 177 9.06 -10.64 -16.98
C ILE A 177 8.18 -10.80 -18.23
N ARG A 178 6.88 -10.52 -18.14
CA ARG A 178 5.97 -10.53 -19.28
C ARG A 178 6.43 -9.61 -20.41
N ILE A 179 6.84 -8.37 -20.07
CA ILE A 179 7.33 -7.39 -21.05
C ILE A 179 8.60 -7.91 -21.73
N VAL A 180 9.58 -8.37 -20.95
CA VAL A 180 10.85 -8.90 -21.48
C VAL A 180 10.62 -10.09 -22.40
N LEU A 181 9.81 -11.07 -21.98
CA LEU A 181 9.46 -12.22 -22.81
C LEU A 181 8.77 -11.77 -24.10
N GLY A 182 7.83 -10.83 -24.03
CA GLY A 182 7.16 -10.29 -25.22
C GLY A 182 8.12 -9.64 -26.20
N LEU A 183 9.09 -8.84 -25.71
CA LEU A 183 10.13 -8.24 -26.53
C LEU A 183 11.03 -9.30 -27.20
N LEU A 184 11.39 -10.36 -26.47
CA LEU A 184 12.16 -11.47 -27.04
C LEU A 184 11.38 -12.20 -28.13
N PHE A 185 10.09 -12.48 -27.95
CA PHE A 185 9.24 -13.08 -28.97
C PHE A 185 9.18 -12.24 -30.24
N VAL A 186 9.08 -10.91 -30.12
CA VAL A 186 9.13 -9.99 -31.26
C VAL A 186 10.53 -10.02 -31.93
N ALA A 187 11.59 -9.92 -31.13
CA ALA A 187 12.97 -9.86 -31.63
C ALA A 187 13.40 -11.13 -32.37
N PHE A 188 12.95 -12.30 -31.92
CA PHE A 188 13.27 -13.57 -32.56
C PHE A 188 12.35 -13.94 -33.74
N GLY A 189 11.46 -13.04 -34.15
CA GLY A 189 10.59 -13.22 -35.31
C GLY A 189 9.58 -14.36 -35.21
N PHE A 190 9.27 -14.84 -34.00
CA PHE A 190 8.25 -15.87 -33.78
C PHE A 190 6.82 -15.40 -34.09
N VAL A 191 6.67 -14.13 -34.50
CA VAL A 191 5.38 -13.47 -34.67
C VAL A 191 5.36 -12.78 -36.05
N THR A 192 4.29 -12.92 -36.81
CA THR A 192 4.12 -12.23 -38.10
C THR A 192 4.09 -10.72 -37.93
N TRP A 193 4.44 -9.94 -38.97
CA TRP A 193 4.43 -8.47 -38.95
C TRP A 193 3.09 -7.89 -38.42
N GLN A 194 1.97 -8.48 -38.81
CA GLN A 194 0.65 -8.02 -38.41
C GLN A 194 0.36 -8.28 -36.91
N SER A 195 0.83 -9.40 -36.40
CA SER A 195 0.72 -9.69 -34.96
C SER A 195 1.69 -8.87 -34.10
N GLN A 196 2.83 -8.46 -34.65
CA GLN A 196 3.75 -7.51 -33.98
C GLN A 196 3.12 -6.14 -33.83
N LEU A 197 2.47 -5.59 -34.87
CA LEU A 197 1.75 -4.32 -34.78
C LEU A 197 0.61 -4.36 -33.77
N SER A 198 -0.18 -5.45 -33.78
CA SER A 198 -1.27 -5.59 -32.79
C SER A 198 -0.75 -5.74 -31.35
N ALA A 199 0.38 -6.41 -31.13
CA ALA A 199 1.00 -6.52 -29.82
C ALA A 199 1.54 -5.17 -29.32
N ILE A 200 2.19 -4.39 -30.19
CA ILE A 200 2.67 -3.04 -29.85
C ILE A 200 1.50 -2.11 -29.52
N ALA A 201 0.43 -2.16 -30.34
CA ALA A 201 -0.78 -1.38 -30.08
C ALA A 201 -1.44 -1.79 -28.74
N GLY A 202 -1.49 -3.09 -28.44
CA GLY A 202 -1.98 -3.61 -27.17
C GLY A 202 -1.15 -3.10 -25.96
N TRP A 203 0.17 -3.15 -26.06
CA TRP A 203 1.04 -2.62 -24.99
C TRP A 203 0.89 -1.10 -24.81
N ALA A 204 0.79 -0.34 -25.90
CA ALA A 204 0.54 1.09 -25.84
C ALA A 204 -0.80 1.38 -25.14
N PHE A 205 -1.84 0.63 -25.49
CA PHE A 205 -3.14 0.72 -24.82
C PHE A 205 -3.06 0.39 -23.32
N ASP A 206 -2.39 -0.70 -22.95
CA ASP A 206 -2.20 -1.09 -21.53
C ASP A 206 -1.49 0.01 -20.73
N ILE A 207 -0.45 0.63 -21.31
CA ILE A 207 0.29 1.74 -20.66
C ILE A 207 -0.63 2.95 -20.48
N VAL A 208 -1.34 3.35 -21.53
CA VAL A 208 -2.27 4.48 -21.46
C VAL A 208 -3.36 4.21 -20.42
N LEU A 209 -3.96 3.03 -20.45
CA LEU A 209 -4.98 2.62 -19.50
C LEU A 209 -4.44 2.65 -18.05
N ALA A 210 -3.23 2.16 -17.82
CA ALA A 210 -2.60 2.19 -16.51
C ALA A 210 -2.38 3.64 -16.02
N VAL A 211 -1.85 4.52 -16.87
CA VAL A 211 -1.64 5.94 -16.54
C VAL A 211 -2.97 6.63 -16.22
N VAL A 212 -3.98 6.46 -17.08
CA VAL A 212 -5.33 7.05 -16.87
C VAL A 212 -5.95 6.52 -15.57
N THR A 213 -5.82 5.23 -15.29
CA THR A 213 -6.34 4.64 -14.06
C THR A 213 -5.64 5.22 -12.81
N MET A 214 -4.31 5.39 -12.85
CA MET A 214 -3.56 6.01 -11.75
C MET A 214 -3.97 7.47 -11.54
N MET A 215 -4.16 8.24 -12.62
CA MET A 215 -4.66 9.62 -12.53
C MET A 215 -6.09 9.66 -11.95
N ALA A 216 -6.96 8.77 -12.40
CA ALA A 216 -8.34 8.68 -11.89
C ALA A 216 -8.36 8.32 -10.39
N LEU A 217 -7.51 7.38 -9.95
CA LEU A 217 -7.37 7.04 -8.53
C LEU A 217 -6.86 8.21 -7.70
N ALA A 218 -5.86 8.97 -8.19
CA ALA A 218 -5.39 10.18 -7.51
C ALA A 218 -6.49 11.25 -7.42
N ALA A 219 -7.18 11.51 -8.52
CA ALA A 219 -8.29 12.47 -8.57
C ALA A 219 -9.42 12.06 -7.62
N LEU A 220 -9.82 10.79 -7.63
CA LEU A 220 -10.85 10.26 -6.73
C LEU A 220 -10.43 10.42 -5.26
N THR A 221 -9.16 10.13 -4.94
CA THR A 221 -8.62 10.31 -3.57
C THR A 221 -8.69 11.77 -3.16
N ILE A 222 -8.27 12.69 -4.02
CA ILE A 222 -8.31 14.13 -3.76
C ILE A 222 -9.75 14.61 -3.55
N VAL A 223 -10.69 14.20 -4.41
CA VAL A 223 -12.10 14.59 -4.29
C VAL A 223 -12.71 14.05 -3.00
N ALA A 224 -12.45 12.77 -2.67
CA ALA A 224 -13.01 12.12 -1.48
C ALA A 224 -12.47 12.68 -0.16
N GLU A 225 -11.23 13.18 -0.16
CA GLU A 225 -10.52 13.63 1.04
C GLU A 225 -10.16 15.14 0.97
N ARG A 226 -10.91 15.90 0.15
CA ARG A 226 -10.63 17.32 -0.11
C ARG A 226 -10.51 18.17 1.15
N ASP A 227 -11.34 17.89 2.15
CA ASP A 227 -11.36 18.63 3.41
C ASP A 227 -10.12 18.36 4.29
N HIS A 228 -9.41 17.27 4.04
CA HIS A 228 -8.21 16.86 4.75
C HIS A 228 -6.92 17.21 4.01
N ILE A 229 -7.01 17.78 2.79
CA ILE A 229 -5.88 18.12 1.94
C ILE A 229 -5.74 19.64 1.84
N GLY A 230 -4.72 20.21 2.48
CA GLY A 230 -4.42 21.63 2.49
C GLY A 230 -3.64 22.11 1.25
N ALA A 231 -4.16 21.93 0.04
CA ALA A 231 -3.51 22.36 -1.20
C ALA A 231 -4.49 23.10 -2.12
N THR A 232 -3.98 23.99 -2.98
CA THR A 232 -4.76 24.72 -3.97
C THR A 232 -5.21 23.82 -5.12
N ASN A 233 -6.29 24.17 -5.81
CA ASN A 233 -6.79 23.38 -6.95
C ASN A 233 -5.75 23.22 -8.07
N LYS A 234 -4.88 24.21 -8.28
CA LYS A 234 -3.80 24.16 -9.27
C LYS A 234 -2.75 23.12 -8.88
N GLU A 235 -2.35 23.10 -7.61
CA GLU A 235 -1.41 22.09 -7.08
C GLU A 235 -2.01 20.69 -7.15
N LEU A 236 -3.27 20.54 -6.75
CA LEU A 236 -3.96 19.25 -6.82
C LEU A 236 -4.03 18.69 -8.23
N PHE A 237 -4.29 19.54 -9.22
CA PHE A 237 -4.26 19.13 -10.64
C PHE A 237 -2.86 18.65 -11.06
N ALA A 238 -1.81 19.39 -10.67
CA ALA A 238 -0.43 18.99 -10.94
C ALA A 238 -0.07 17.64 -10.27
N TYR A 239 -0.58 17.40 -9.06
CA TYR A 239 -0.36 16.15 -8.33
C TYR A 239 -1.08 14.96 -8.97
N VAL A 240 -2.28 15.16 -9.51
CA VAL A 240 -2.95 14.12 -10.32
C VAL A 240 -2.09 13.72 -11.52
N LEU A 241 -1.52 14.69 -12.23
CA LEU A 241 -0.66 14.43 -13.40
C LEU A 241 0.67 13.77 -13.04
N SER A 242 1.27 14.10 -11.89
CA SER A 242 2.55 13.54 -11.46
C SER A 242 2.42 12.20 -10.74
N PHE A 243 1.26 11.83 -10.24
CA PHE A 243 1.04 10.58 -9.50
C PHE A 243 1.42 9.31 -10.30
N PRO A 244 1.10 9.17 -11.60
CA PRO A 244 1.58 8.05 -12.40
C PRO A 244 3.11 7.94 -12.43
N ILE A 245 3.84 9.07 -12.52
CA ILE A 245 5.30 9.09 -12.52
C ILE A 245 5.83 8.54 -11.19
N TYR A 246 5.22 8.97 -10.09
CA TYR A 246 5.56 8.48 -8.75
C TYR A 246 5.34 6.96 -8.64
N ILE A 247 4.20 6.45 -9.06
CA ILE A 247 3.87 5.02 -8.98
C ILE A 247 4.73 4.19 -9.94
N LEU A 248 4.88 4.59 -11.19
CA LEU A 248 5.68 3.86 -12.17
C LEU A 248 7.16 3.78 -11.79
N SER A 249 7.66 4.73 -11.00
CA SER A 249 9.03 4.65 -10.47
C SER A 249 9.26 3.48 -9.49
N TYR A 250 8.20 2.79 -9.01
CA TYR A 250 8.33 1.52 -8.29
C TYR A 250 8.87 0.38 -9.16
N MET A 251 8.61 0.41 -10.49
CA MET A 251 9.10 -0.65 -11.37
C MET A 251 10.62 -0.82 -11.30
N PRO A 252 11.45 0.20 -11.60
CA PRO A 252 12.91 0.05 -11.51
C PRO A 252 13.38 -0.21 -10.06
N ILE A 253 12.68 0.28 -9.04
CA ILE A 253 13.00 0.02 -7.64
C ILE A 253 12.86 -1.47 -7.30
N SER A 254 11.85 -2.14 -7.85
CA SER A 254 11.57 -3.55 -7.55
C SER A 254 12.60 -4.53 -8.12
N PHE A 255 13.53 -4.05 -9.00
CA PHE A 255 14.62 -4.84 -9.58
C PHE A 255 15.99 -4.57 -8.98
N GLN A 256 16.08 -3.74 -7.98
CA GLN A 256 17.30 -3.35 -7.29
C GLN A 256 17.44 -4.07 -5.93
#